data_13152dd652db66468ac9763595a5bb06
#
_entry.id   13152dd652db66468ac9763595a5bb06
#
_cell.length_a   1.000
_cell.length_b   1.000
_cell.length_c   1.000
_cell.angle_alpha   90.00
_cell.angle_beta   90.00
_cell.angle_gamma   90.00
#
_symmetry.space_group_name_H-M   'P 1'
#
loop_
_entity.id
_entity.type
_entity.pdbx_description
1 polymer ?
#
loop_
_entity_poly.entity_id
_entity_poly.type
_entity_poly.pdbx_seq_one_letter_code
_entity_poly.pdbx_strand_id
1 'polypeptide(L)'
;MKINLNVVDGRGSQLTQTEQIDRLIALDYDVLCVNIVDRTSTAQLIDKAKEADIPVIFFNREPVAEDLHRWEKVYYVGAKAEESGVLQGQILLDRWLNADPPVDKNGDGVMQYVMLEGEPGHQDAMLRTEYAVQTLTGAGVTVEKLAGDTANWDRSQAAARMSSWLEQFGSAIEVVISNNDDMALGAIDACQDLGLTEAEMPVVVGVDATAPALEAVREGTLCGTVRNDAAGIAESMLDLALTLENGEDPADSLNLTDGKYIWLPYQRVTLRELEAGSGKV
;
A
#
# COMPACT_ATOMS: atom_id res chain seq x y z
N MET A 1 10.33 7.99 -29.88
CA MET A 1 11.17 8.58 -28.82
C MET A 1 12.02 7.50 -28.18
N LYS A 2 13.26 7.77 -27.78
CA LYS A 2 14.12 6.81 -27.07
C LYS A 2 14.32 7.32 -25.64
N ILE A 3 13.81 6.57 -24.66
CA ILE A 3 13.95 6.90 -23.24
C ILE A 3 15.16 6.16 -22.67
N ASN A 4 16.00 6.84 -21.92
CA ASN A 4 17.10 6.25 -21.14
C ASN A 4 16.67 6.22 -19.66
N LEU A 5 16.27 5.05 -19.16
CA LEU A 5 15.88 4.87 -17.78
C LEU A 5 17.06 4.33 -16.96
N ASN A 6 17.44 5.06 -15.92
CA ASN A 6 18.42 4.62 -14.93
C ASN A 6 17.71 4.44 -13.58
N VAL A 7 17.77 3.23 -13.02
CA VAL A 7 17.14 2.89 -11.75
C VAL A 7 18.22 2.61 -10.71
N VAL A 8 18.12 3.27 -9.56
CA VAL A 8 19.02 3.10 -8.42
C VAL A 8 18.23 2.78 -7.16
N ASP A 9 18.82 1.99 -6.25
CA ASP A 9 18.18 1.57 -5.01
C ASP A 9 18.85 2.24 -3.81
N GLY A 10 18.06 3.03 -3.05
CA GLY A 10 18.49 3.69 -1.80
C GLY A 10 18.66 2.73 -0.62
N ARG A 11 18.21 1.48 -0.73
CA ARG A 11 18.32 0.42 0.29
C ARG A 11 17.81 0.83 1.66
N GLY A 12 16.71 1.59 1.70
CA GLY A 12 16.14 2.08 2.95
C GLY A 12 17.01 3.14 3.67
N SER A 13 18.07 3.67 3.03
CA SER A 13 18.97 4.68 3.59
C SER A 13 18.78 6.02 2.92
N GLN A 14 18.28 7.02 3.66
CA GLN A 14 18.11 8.38 3.15
C GLN A 14 19.47 8.99 2.74
N LEU A 15 20.54 8.70 3.47
CA LEU A 15 21.89 9.16 3.10
C LEU A 15 22.31 8.62 1.73
N THR A 16 22.16 7.30 1.53
CA THR A 16 22.48 6.66 0.24
C THR A 16 21.64 7.23 -0.90
N GLN A 17 20.34 7.43 -0.66
CA GLN A 17 19.45 8.03 -1.66
C GLN A 17 19.88 9.46 -2.00
N THR A 18 20.24 10.27 -1.01
CA THR A 18 20.71 11.64 -1.22
C THR A 18 21.97 11.66 -2.10
N GLU A 19 22.96 10.78 -1.83
CA GLU A 19 24.18 10.67 -2.65
C GLU A 19 23.88 10.21 -4.09
N GLN A 20 22.90 9.32 -4.27
CA GLN A 20 22.48 8.88 -5.59
C GLN A 20 21.82 10.02 -6.37
N ILE A 21 20.95 10.79 -5.73
CA ILE A 21 20.30 11.96 -6.33
C ILE A 21 21.32 13.01 -6.74
N ASP A 22 22.30 13.31 -5.89
CA ASP A 22 23.39 14.24 -6.22
C ASP A 22 24.15 13.81 -7.47
N ARG A 23 24.37 12.50 -7.65
CA ARG A 23 25.01 11.95 -8.86
C ARG A 23 24.10 12.05 -10.09
N LEU A 24 22.81 11.79 -9.96
CA LEU A 24 21.86 11.91 -11.06
C LEU A 24 21.74 13.36 -11.52
N ILE A 25 21.68 14.32 -10.60
CA ILE A 25 21.71 15.76 -10.91
C ILE A 25 23.01 16.12 -11.66
N ALA A 26 24.16 15.66 -11.18
CA ALA A 26 25.45 15.92 -11.83
C ALA A 26 25.60 15.28 -13.22
N LEU A 27 24.79 14.27 -13.54
CA LEU A 27 24.73 13.62 -14.85
C LEU A 27 23.70 14.25 -15.79
N ASP A 28 23.03 15.33 -15.37
CA ASP A 28 22.10 16.13 -16.17
C ASP A 28 20.93 15.30 -16.74
N TYR A 29 20.27 14.54 -15.87
CA TYR A 29 19.03 13.83 -16.23
C TYR A 29 17.87 14.83 -16.39
N ASP A 30 16.99 14.58 -17.35
CA ASP A 30 15.87 15.47 -17.70
C ASP A 30 14.79 15.52 -16.61
N VAL A 31 14.53 14.41 -15.90
CA VAL A 31 13.50 14.27 -14.84
C VAL A 31 13.99 13.28 -13.79
N LEU A 32 13.71 13.56 -12.51
CA LEU A 32 13.93 12.66 -11.39
C LEU A 32 12.61 12.08 -10.92
N CYS A 33 12.46 10.74 -10.92
CA CYS A 33 11.35 10.03 -10.28
C CYS A 33 11.84 9.43 -8.96
N VAL A 34 11.23 9.80 -7.83
CA VAL A 34 11.76 9.49 -6.50
C VAL A 34 10.69 8.86 -5.60
N ASN A 35 10.93 7.59 -5.18
CA ASN A 35 10.28 7.03 -4.00
C ASN A 35 11.13 7.40 -2.79
N ILE A 36 10.77 8.47 -2.09
CA ILE A 36 11.58 9.02 -0.99
C ILE A 36 11.67 8.05 0.19
N VAL A 37 12.86 7.85 0.74
CA VAL A 37 13.06 6.98 1.91
C VAL A 37 12.46 7.63 3.16
N ASP A 38 12.80 8.88 3.42
CA ASP A 38 12.25 9.66 4.52
C ASP A 38 11.46 10.86 3.96
N ARG A 39 10.13 10.80 4.09
CA ARG A 39 9.22 11.84 3.58
C ARG A 39 9.44 13.23 4.19
N THR A 40 10.13 13.32 5.32
CA THR A 40 10.47 14.59 5.97
C THR A 40 11.77 15.21 5.45
N SER A 41 12.50 14.50 4.60
CA SER A 41 13.79 14.93 4.02
C SER A 41 13.69 15.47 2.59
N THR A 42 12.47 15.69 2.09
CA THR A 42 12.22 16.10 0.70
C THR A 42 12.68 17.52 0.38
N ALA A 43 12.62 18.43 1.34
CA ALA A 43 12.94 19.84 1.13
C ALA A 43 14.34 20.07 0.51
N GLN A 44 15.36 19.41 1.06
CA GLN A 44 16.74 19.55 0.54
C GLN A 44 16.92 18.97 -0.86
N LEU A 45 16.24 17.86 -1.15
CA LEU A 45 16.23 17.25 -2.48
C LEU A 45 15.63 18.21 -3.50
N ILE A 46 14.45 18.76 -3.16
CA ILE A 46 13.74 19.71 -4.03
C ILE A 46 14.60 20.95 -4.28
N ASP A 47 15.25 21.52 -3.25
CA ASP A 47 16.10 22.71 -3.40
C ASP A 47 17.28 22.43 -4.36
N LYS A 48 17.93 21.26 -4.26
CA LYS A 48 19.01 20.85 -5.19
C LYS A 48 18.51 20.65 -6.62
N ALA A 49 17.38 19.98 -6.79
CA ALA A 49 16.77 19.76 -8.11
C ALA A 49 16.37 21.10 -8.76
N LYS A 50 15.81 22.02 -7.95
CA LYS A 50 15.48 23.39 -8.37
C LYS A 50 16.70 24.18 -8.82
N GLU A 51 17.82 24.11 -8.11
CA GLU A 51 19.08 24.75 -8.49
C GLU A 51 19.60 24.26 -9.85
N ALA A 52 19.36 22.97 -10.16
CA ALA A 52 19.72 22.34 -11.42
C ALA A 52 18.64 22.44 -12.51
N ASP A 53 17.47 23.01 -12.18
CA ASP A 53 16.27 23.08 -13.03
C ASP A 53 15.75 21.70 -13.50
N ILE A 54 15.95 20.64 -12.70
CA ILE A 54 15.53 19.27 -13.00
C ILE A 54 14.20 18.96 -12.28
N PRO A 55 13.07 18.74 -12.99
CA PRO A 55 11.78 18.40 -12.40
C PRO A 55 11.83 17.13 -11.53
N VAL A 56 10.99 17.10 -10.48
CA VAL A 56 10.90 15.97 -9.56
C VAL A 56 9.47 15.42 -9.51
N ILE A 57 9.34 14.12 -9.75
CA ILE A 57 8.11 13.37 -9.58
C ILE A 57 8.29 12.42 -8.41
N PHE A 58 7.61 12.70 -7.30
CA PHE A 58 7.55 11.74 -6.20
C PHE A 58 6.48 10.69 -6.47
N PHE A 59 6.69 9.48 -5.98
CA PHE A 59 5.70 8.40 -6.11
C PHE A 59 5.75 7.47 -4.90
N ASN A 60 4.70 6.67 -4.71
CA ASN A 60 4.53 5.74 -3.59
C ASN A 60 4.50 6.46 -2.23
N ARG A 61 5.63 6.81 -1.64
CA ARG A 61 5.67 7.59 -0.39
C ARG A 61 5.38 9.06 -0.68
N GLU A 62 4.26 9.55 -0.16
CA GLU A 62 3.86 10.94 -0.33
C GLU A 62 4.74 11.86 0.53
N PRO A 63 5.39 12.89 -0.07
CA PRO A 63 6.07 13.95 0.68
C PRO A 63 5.10 14.71 1.61
N VAL A 64 5.64 15.51 2.53
CA VAL A 64 4.78 16.49 3.22
C VAL A 64 4.26 17.52 2.23
N ALA A 65 2.98 17.89 2.36
CA ALA A 65 2.29 18.71 1.35
C ALA A 65 2.98 20.05 1.09
N GLU A 66 3.54 20.66 2.14
CA GLU A 66 4.25 21.93 2.05
C GLU A 66 5.49 21.84 1.14
N ASP A 67 6.16 20.69 1.10
CA ASP A 67 7.35 20.52 0.26
C ASP A 67 6.99 20.43 -1.23
N LEU A 68 5.85 19.86 -1.60
CA LEU A 68 5.39 19.83 -3.00
C LEU A 68 5.16 21.23 -3.57
N HIS A 69 4.86 22.21 -2.72
CA HIS A 69 4.64 23.60 -3.12
C HIS A 69 5.90 24.47 -3.10
N ARG A 70 7.08 23.91 -2.74
CA ARG A 70 8.37 24.66 -2.72
C ARG A 70 8.84 25.10 -4.10
N TRP A 71 8.39 24.38 -5.13
CA TRP A 71 8.76 24.67 -6.52
C TRP A 71 7.67 24.20 -7.49
N GLU A 72 7.49 24.93 -8.61
CA GLU A 72 6.46 24.59 -9.60
C GLU A 72 6.67 23.21 -10.27
N LYS A 73 7.94 22.79 -10.50
CA LYS A 73 8.26 21.53 -11.17
C LYS A 73 8.39 20.33 -10.21
N VAL A 74 7.59 20.32 -9.15
CA VAL A 74 7.51 19.20 -8.20
C VAL A 74 6.09 18.62 -8.22
N TYR A 75 5.98 17.30 -8.36
CA TYR A 75 4.71 16.58 -8.50
C TYR A 75 4.71 15.30 -7.68
N TYR A 76 3.52 14.76 -7.46
CA TYR A 76 3.32 13.45 -6.84
C TYR A 76 2.37 12.60 -7.68
N VAL A 77 2.69 11.33 -7.87
CA VAL A 77 1.84 10.32 -8.51
C VAL A 77 1.64 9.15 -7.55
N GLY A 78 0.41 8.86 -7.18
CA GLY A 78 0.11 7.78 -6.24
C GLY A 78 -1.38 7.66 -5.95
N ALA A 79 -1.71 7.03 -4.83
CA ALA A 79 -3.07 6.81 -4.39
C ALA A 79 -3.25 7.27 -2.93
N LYS A 80 -4.48 7.59 -2.52
CA LYS A 80 -4.78 8.05 -1.16
C LYS A 80 -4.85 6.86 -0.20
N ALA A 81 -3.89 6.76 0.69
CA ALA A 81 -3.76 5.62 1.60
C ALA A 81 -5.00 5.35 2.45
N GLU A 82 -5.76 6.40 2.82
CA GLU A 82 -7.03 6.28 3.54
C GLU A 82 -8.04 5.40 2.78
N GLU A 83 -8.13 5.58 1.45
CA GLU A 83 -9.05 4.81 0.61
C GLU A 83 -8.77 3.31 0.70
N SER A 84 -7.49 2.92 0.75
CA SER A 84 -7.13 1.50 0.87
C SER A 84 -7.57 0.90 2.19
N GLY A 85 -7.40 1.62 3.31
CA GLY A 85 -7.90 1.20 4.62
C GLY A 85 -9.42 1.08 4.65
N VAL A 86 -10.13 2.06 4.09
CA VAL A 86 -11.60 2.01 3.98
C VAL A 86 -12.06 0.79 3.17
N LEU A 87 -11.47 0.54 2.01
CA LEU A 87 -11.84 -0.60 1.16
C LEU A 87 -11.50 -1.94 1.83
N GLN A 88 -10.39 -2.03 2.55
CA GLN A 88 -10.02 -3.21 3.34
C GLN A 88 -11.05 -3.47 4.46
N GLY A 89 -11.44 -2.41 5.19
CA GLY A 89 -12.51 -2.51 6.19
C GLY A 89 -13.85 -2.92 5.59
N GLN A 90 -14.20 -2.45 4.38
CA GLN A 90 -15.42 -2.86 3.67
C GLN A 90 -15.40 -4.34 3.24
N ILE A 91 -14.25 -4.88 2.81
CA ILE A 91 -14.11 -6.32 2.53
C ILE A 91 -14.42 -7.14 3.79
N LEU A 92 -13.85 -6.74 4.92
CA LEU A 92 -14.10 -7.41 6.21
C LEU A 92 -15.54 -7.25 6.68
N LEU A 93 -16.13 -6.07 6.53
CA LEU A 93 -17.52 -5.82 6.87
C LEU A 93 -18.48 -6.72 6.07
N ASP A 94 -18.26 -6.79 4.76
CA ASP A 94 -19.05 -7.66 3.89
C ASP A 94 -18.92 -9.14 4.33
N ARG A 95 -17.72 -9.57 4.70
CA ARG A 95 -17.45 -10.92 5.18
C ARG A 95 -18.10 -11.17 6.55
N TRP A 96 -17.99 -10.23 7.49
CA TRP A 96 -18.58 -10.30 8.82
C TRP A 96 -20.10 -10.47 8.78
N LEU A 97 -20.77 -9.71 7.93
CA LEU A 97 -22.22 -9.68 7.84
C LEU A 97 -22.83 -10.86 7.05
N ASN A 98 -22.08 -11.45 6.12
CA ASN A 98 -22.65 -12.37 5.12
C ASN A 98 -21.99 -13.76 5.10
N ALA A 99 -21.00 -14.02 5.97
CA ALA A 99 -20.28 -15.29 5.95
C ALA A 99 -21.14 -16.45 6.48
N ASP A 100 -21.05 -17.59 5.80
CA ASP A 100 -21.52 -18.88 6.28
C ASP A 100 -20.41 -19.92 6.04
N PRO A 101 -19.78 -20.47 7.08
CA PRO A 101 -20.02 -20.19 8.52
C PRO A 101 -19.61 -18.75 8.93
N PRO A 102 -20.13 -18.27 10.08
CA PRO A 102 -19.82 -16.93 10.60
C PRO A 102 -18.32 -16.73 10.87
N VAL A 103 -17.84 -15.48 10.73
CA VAL A 103 -16.46 -15.08 11.15
C VAL A 103 -16.34 -15.11 12.67
N ASP A 104 -17.39 -14.68 13.39
CA ASP A 104 -17.48 -14.75 14.85
C ASP A 104 -17.55 -16.24 15.27
N LYS A 105 -16.39 -16.80 15.60
CA LYS A 105 -16.25 -18.24 15.90
C LYS A 105 -16.74 -18.58 17.30
N ASN A 106 -16.64 -17.63 18.24
CA ASN A 106 -17.01 -17.82 19.65
C ASN A 106 -18.46 -17.38 19.95
N GLY A 107 -19.09 -16.63 19.03
CA GLY A 107 -20.50 -16.19 19.13
C GLY A 107 -20.72 -15.04 20.11
N ASP A 108 -19.69 -14.25 20.42
CA ASP A 108 -19.78 -13.15 21.38
C ASP A 108 -20.15 -11.79 20.75
N GLY A 109 -20.22 -11.72 19.40
CA GLY A 109 -20.56 -10.50 18.67
C GLY A 109 -19.40 -9.49 18.57
N VAL A 110 -18.18 -9.89 18.91
CA VAL A 110 -16.98 -9.09 18.84
C VAL A 110 -16.03 -9.69 17.78
N MET A 111 -15.46 -8.86 16.92
CA MET A 111 -14.44 -9.29 15.96
C MET A 111 -13.06 -9.20 16.61
N GLN A 112 -12.50 -10.34 17.00
CA GLN A 112 -11.15 -10.40 17.55
C GLN A 112 -10.13 -10.42 16.41
N TYR A 113 -9.26 -9.40 16.39
CA TYR A 113 -8.30 -9.28 15.30
C TYR A 113 -6.85 -9.07 15.76
N VAL A 114 -5.94 -9.43 14.87
CA VAL A 114 -4.54 -9.04 14.93
C VAL A 114 -4.18 -8.15 13.75
N MET A 115 -3.21 -7.23 13.95
CA MET A 115 -2.81 -6.24 12.96
C MET A 115 -1.34 -6.41 12.59
N LEU A 116 -1.07 -6.64 11.30
CA LEU A 116 0.27 -6.62 10.72
C LEU A 116 0.54 -5.25 10.10
N GLU A 117 1.43 -4.50 10.73
CA GLU A 117 1.72 -3.13 10.36
C GLU A 117 2.99 -3.06 9.50
N GLY A 118 3.00 -2.14 8.53
CA GLY A 118 4.16 -1.83 7.71
C GLY A 118 5.27 -1.15 8.51
N GLU A 119 6.19 -0.52 7.80
CA GLU A 119 7.34 0.17 8.37
C GLU A 119 6.90 1.33 9.29
N PRO A 120 7.47 1.46 10.50
CA PRO A 120 7.17 2.57 11.41
C PRO A 120 7.46 3.93 10.76
N GLY A 121 6.52 4.87 10.92
CA GLY A 121 6.62 6.21 10.33
C GLY A 121 6.20 6.29 8.86
N HIS A 122 5.88 5.17 8.22
CA HIS A 122 5.27 5.17 6.89
C HIS A 122 3.82 5.62 6.97
N GLN A 123 3.45 6.65 6.21
CA GLN A 123 2.09 7.21 6.22
C GLN A 123 1.04 6.16 5.88
N ASP A 124 1.26 5.37 4.83
CA ASP A 124 0.33 4.34 4.40
C ASP A 124 0.09 3.29 5.49
N ALA A 125 1.13 2.88 6.23
CA ALA A 125 0.96 1.93 7.32
C ALA A 125 0.02 2.46 8.40
N MET A 126 0.19 3.73 8.80
CA MET A 126 -0.65 4.38 9.81
C MET A 126 -2.10 4.51 9.31
N LEU A 127 -2.29 5.03 8.09
CA LEU A 127 -3.60 5.30 7.54
C LEU A 127 -4.37 4.01 7.22
N ARG A 128 -3.72 2.99 6.64
CA ARG A 128 -4.34 1.67 6.42
C ARG A 128 -4.79 1.04 7.73
N THR A 129 -3.94 1.07 8.76
CA THR A 129 -4.26 0.57 10.10
C THR A 129 -5.46 1.29 10.71
N GLU A 130 -5.48 2.61 10.66
CA GLU A 130 -6.52 3.44 11.25
C GLU A 130 -7.86 3.27 10.52
N TYR A 131 -7.87 3.48 9.20
CA TYR A 131 -9.11 3.53 8.42
C TYR A 131 -9.78 2.16 8.23
N ALA A 132 -9.03 1.05 8.25
CA ALA A 132 -9.62 -0.28 8.24
C ALA A 132 -10.48 -0.51 9.50
N VAL A 133 -9.94 -0.16 10.68
CA VAL A 133 -10.66 -0.30 11.95
C VAL A 133 -11.79 0.73 12.07
N GLN A 134 -11.57 1.97 11.65
CA GLN A 134 -12.62 3.00 11.66
C GLN A 134 -13.82 2.63 10.78
N THR A 135 -13.58 1.97 9.64
CA THR A 135 -14.65 1.51 8.76
C THR A 135 -15.53 0.48 9.44
N LEU A 136 -14.94 -0.49 10.14
CA LEU A 136 -15.67 -1.51 10.89
C LEU A 136 -16.45 -0.91 12.06
N THR A 137 -15.80 -0.10 12.88
CA THR A 137 -16.44 0.53 14.06
C THR A 137 -17.50 1.54 13.65
N GLY A 138 -17.28 2.29 12.58
CA GLY A 138 -18.26 3.22 12.00
C GLY A 138 -19.51 2.53 11.47
N ALA A 139 -19.40 1.26 11.05
CA ALA A 139 -20.52 0.42 10.65
C ALA A 139 -21.21 -0.31 11.84
N GLY A 140 -20.75 -0.06 13.09
CA GLY A 140 -21.33 -0.64 14.30
C GLY A 140 -20.78 -2.02 14.68
N VAL A 141 -19.69 -2.49 14.03
CA VAL A 141 -19.02 -3.74 14.44
C VAL A 141 -18.20 -3.46 15.70
N THR A 142 -18.41 -4.28 16.74
CA THR A 142 -17.55 -4.27 17.91
C THR A 142 -16.26 -5.01 17.57
N VAL A 143 -15.12 -4.40 17.80
CA VAL A 143 -13.80 -4.98 17.48
C VAL A 143 -12.91 -5.04 18.71
N GLU A 144 -12.09 -6.08 18.84
CA GLU A 144 -11.08 -6.24 19.86
C GLU A 144 -9.72 -6.54 19.24
N LYS A 145 -8.74 -5.64 19.44
CA LYS A 145 -7.36 -5.86 18.99
C LYS A 145 -6.63 -6.76 19.98
N LEU A 146 -6.42 -8.03 19.62
CA LEU A 146 -5.65 -8.97 20.44
C LEU A 146 -4.16 -8.64 20.43
N ALA A 147 -3.62 -8.31 19.27
CA ALA A 147 -2.23 -7.93 19.08
C ALA A 147 -2.05 -7.06 17.83
N GLY A 148 -0.90 -6.39 17.75
CA GLY A 148 -0.44 -5.71 16.54
C GLY A 148 1.03 -5.39 16.67
N ASP A 149 1.76 -5.56 15.59
CA ASP A 149 3.19 -5.27 15.53
C ASP A 149 3.63 -4.99 14.08
N THR A 150 4.77 -4.32 13.95
CA THR A 150 5.38 -4.09 12.64
C THR A 150 6.02 -5.37 12.10
N ALA A 151 5.81 -5.61 10.80
CA ALA A 151 6.51 -6.63 10.04
C ALA A 151 7.21 -6.02 8.79
N ASN A 152 7.33 -4.70 8.72
CA ASN A 152 8.15 -3.96 7.76
C ASN A 152 7.89 -4.34 6.28
N TRP A 153 6.63 -4.62 5.91
CA TRP A 153 6.22 -5.07 4.57
C TRP A 153 6.75 -6.46 4.19
N ASP A 154 7.39 -7.19 5.12
CA ASP A 154 8.13 -8.42 4.86
C ASP A 154 7.32 -9.67 5.25
N ARG A 155 7.20 -10.61 4.32
CA ARG A 155 6.44 -11.86 4.46
C ARG A 155 6.97 -12.74 5.61
N SER A 156 8.29 -12.85 5.73
CA SER A 156 8.92 -13.73 6.73
C SER A 156 8.75 -13.16 8.14
N GLN A 157 8.87 -11.82 8.30
CA GLN A 157 8.63 -11.17 9.58
C GLN A 157 7.16 -11.30 10.00
N ALA A 158 6.22 -11.14 9.06
CA ALA A 158 4.80 -11.34 9.30
C ALA A 158 4.49 -12.77 9.73
N ALA A 159 5.07 -13.79 9.06
CA ALA A 159 4.92 -15.18 9.44
C ALA A 159 5.42 -15.44 10.87
N ALA A 160 6.58 -14.88 11.25
CA ALA A 160 7.11 -15.00 12.60
C ALA A 160 6.19 -14.36 13.66
N ARG A 161 5.62 -13.16 13.38
CA ARG A 161 4.64 -12.51 14.26
C ARG A 161 3.39 -13.37 14.41
N MET A 162 2.82 -13.81 13.29
CA MET A 162 1.61 -14.62 13.29
C MET A 162 1.79 -15.94 14.04
N SER A 163 2.91 -16.64 13.86
CA SER A 163 3.21 -17.86 14.61
C SER A 163 3.20 -17.63 16.13
N SER A 164 3.84 -16.53 16.58
CA SER A 164 3.84 -16.17 18.00
C SER A 164 2.42 -15.83 18.52
N TRP A 165 1.59 -15.15 17.71
CA TRP A 165 0.22 -14.82 18.10
C TRP A 165 -0.69 -16.06 18.12
N LEU A 166 -0.49 -17.01 17.20
CA LEU A 166 -1.20 -18.29 17.21
C LEU A 166 -0.86 -19.12 18.45
N GLU A 167 0.40 -19.12 18.90
CA GLU A 167 0.79 -19.75 20.17
C GLU A 167 0.11 -19.08 21.39
N GLN A 168 -0.08 -17.76 21.36
CA GLN A 168 -0.65 -17.00 22.48
C GLN A 168 -2.18 -17.01 22.52
N PHE A 169 -2.82 -16.85 21.37
CA PHE A 169 -4.26 -16.62 21.28
C PHE A 169 -5.02 -17.76 20.60
N GLY A 170 -4.34 -18.60 19.82
CA GLY A 170 -4.94 -19.74 19.13
C GLY A 170 -6.16 -19.37 18.30
N SER A 171 -7.25 -20.10 18.53
CA SER A 171 -8.52 -19.90 17.83
C SER A 171 -9.29 -18.61 18.18
N ALA A 172 -8.82 -17.84 19.15
CA ALA A 172 -9.39 -16.52 19.42
C ALA A 172 -9.07 -15.49 18.33
N ILE A 173 -8.08 -15.76 17.47
CA ILE A 173 -7.83 -14.90 16.29
C ILE A 173 -8.86 -15.23 15.21
N GLU A 174 -9.76 -14.30 14.96
CA GLU A 174 -10.79 -14.44 13.94
C GLU A 174 -10.42 -13.74 12.64
N VAL A 175 -9.69 -12.61 12.75
CA VAL A 175 -9.31 -11.77 11.63
C VAL A 175 -7.85 -11.36 11.70
N VAL A 176 -7.17 -11.35 10.55
CA VAL A 176 -5.86 -10.73 10.34
C VAL A 176 -6.02 -9.56 9.39
N ILE A 177 -5.75 -8.36 9.87
CA ILE A 177 -5.70 -7.16 9.05
C ILE A 177 -4.24 -6.88 8.73
N SER A 178 -3.87 -6.91 7.46
CA SER A 178 -2.49 -6.70 7.03
C SER A 178 -2.36 -5.46 6.16
N ASN A 179 -1.37 -4.62 6.42
CA ASN A 179 -1.17 -3.39 5.65
C ASN A 179 -0.69 -3.66 4.21
N ASN A 180 -0.18 -4.86 3.88
CA ASN A 180 0.07 -5.27 2.50
C ASN A 180 -0.15 -6.77 2.29
N ASP A 181 -0.06 -7.21 1.04
CA ASP A 181 -0.26 -8.60 0.65
C ASP A 181 0.87 -9.53 1.08
N ASP A 182 2.13 -9.10 1.01
CA ASP A 182 3.25 -9.95 1.40
C ASP A 182 3.16 -10.35 2.87
N MET A 183 2.82 -9.41 3.74
CA MET A 183 2.58 -9.72 5.15
C MET A 183 1.32 -10.57 5.36
N ALA A 184 0.24 -10.33 4.59
CA ALA A 184 -0.96 -11.17 4.63
C ALA A 184 -0.65 -12.63 4.26
N LEU A 185 0.13 -12.83 3.20
CA LEU A 185 0.59 -14.15 2.77
C LEU A 185 1.50 -14.80 3.84
N GLY A 186 2.34 -14.01 4.52
CA GLY A 186 3.12 -14.49 5.65
C GLY A 186 2.27 -15.00 6.81
N ALA A 187 1.15 -14.33 7.11
CA ALA A 187 0.21 -14.82 8.11
C ALA A 187 -0.47 -16.12 7.67
N ILE A 188 -0.83 -16.24 6.39
CA ILE A 188 -1.39 -17.48 5.81
C ILE A 188 -0.36 -18.63 5.90
N ASP A 189 0.91 -18.37 5.54
CA ASP A 189 1.97 -19.36 5.65
C ASP A 189 2.08 -19.91 7.09
N ALA A 190 2.10 -19.03 8.09
CA ALA A 190 2.18 -19.44 9.49
C ALA A 190 1.00 -20.31 9.94
N CYS A 191 -0.21 -20.02 9.47
CA CYS A 191 -1.38 -20.84 9.75
C CYS A 191 -1.28 -22.22 9.09
N GLN A 192 -0.82 -22.27 7.83
CA GLN A 192 -0.63 -23.53 7.09
C GLN A 192 0.49 -24.40 7.69
N ASP A 193 1.61 -23.80 8.11
CA ASP A 193 2.72 -24.48 8.75
C ASP A 193 2.31 -25.16 10.08
N LEU A 194 1.35 -24.56 10.78
CA LEU A 194 0.73 -25.17 11.97
C LEU A 194 -0.34 -26.22 11.63
N GLY A 195 -0.65 -26.41 10.36
CA GLY A 195 -1.63 -27.40 9.90
C GLY A 195 -3.06 -27.04 10.21
N LEU A 196 -3.40 -25.74 10.33
CA LEU A 196 -4.78 -25.30 10.53
C LEU A 196 -5.64 -25.70 9.33
N THR A 197 -6.81 -26.25 9.62
CA THR A 197 -7.81 -26.53 8.59
C THR A 197 -8.47 -25.23 8.11
N GLU A 198 -9.12 -25.25 6.96
CA GLU A 198 -9.86 -24.11 6.41
C GLU A 198 -10.82 -23.49 7.44
N ALA A 199 -11.53 -24.31 8.20
CA ALA A 199 -12.45 -23.84 9.24
C ALA A 199 -11.74 -23.18 10.45
N GLU A 200 -10.51 -23.49 10.69
CA GLU A 200 -9.69 -22.94 11.78
C GLU A 200 -8.93 -21.67 11.36
N MET A 201 -8.73 -21.48 10.05
CA MET A 201 -8.06 -20.30 9.52
C MET A 201 -8.77 -18.99 9.93
N PRO A 202 -8.05 -17.95 10.35
CA PRO A 202 -8.63 -16.62 10.46
C PRO A 202 -8.95 -16.05 9.08
N VAL A 203 -9.87 -15.09 9.02
CA VAL A 203 -10.10 -14.30 7.81
C VAL A 203 -8.94 -13.34 7.63
N VAL A 204 -8.24 -13.40 6.49
CA VAL A 204 -7.06 -12.56 6.20
C VAL A 204 -7.38 -11.58 5.08
N VAL A 205 -7.00 -10.31 5.24
CA VAL A 205 -7.11 -9.27 4.19
C VAL A 205 -5.80 -8.54 4.00
N GLY A 206 -5.51 -8.17 2.73
CA GLY A 206 -4.29 -7.49 2.33
C GLY A 206 -4.54 -6.19 1.57
N VAL A 207 -3.46 -5.63 1.02
CA VAL A 207 -3.44 -4.47 0.10
C VAL A 207 -2.32 -4.71 -0.91
N ASP A 208 -2.46 -4.27 -2.14
CA ASP A 208 -1.63 -4.18 -3.34
C ASP A 208 -2.16 -5.00 -4.52
N ALA A 209 -2.92 -6.08 -4.30
CA ALA A 209 -3.37 -7.04 -5.31
C ALA A 209 -2.19 -7.64 -6.11
N THR A 210 -1.15 -8.07 -5.41
CA THR A 210 -0.01 -8.76 -6.00
C THR A 210 -0.42 -10.08 -6.65
N ALA A 211 0.34 -10.55 -7.64
CA ALA A 211 -0.01 -11.80 -8.32
C ALA A 211 -0.16 -13.01 -7.37
N PRO A 212 0.72 -13.21 -6.35
CA PRO A 212 0.51 -14.24 -5.35
C PRO A 212 -0.75 -14.06 -4.49
N ALA A 213 -1.08 -12.81 -4.14
CA ALA A 213 -2.29 -12.51 -3.37
C ALA A 213 -3.57 -12.77 -4.19
N LEU A 214 -3.58 -12.43 -5.47
CA LEU A 214 -4.70 -12.75 -6.36
C LEU A 214 -4.93 -14.27 -6.50
N GLU A 215 -3.86 -15.06 -6.45
CA GLU A 215 -3.98 -16.51 -6.43
C GLU A 215 -4.57 -17.00 -5.09
N ALA A 216 -4.07 -16.46 -3.96
CA ALA A 216 -4.61 -16.77 -2.64
C ALA A 216 -6.10 -16.38 -2.50
N VAL A 217 -6.55 -15.30 -3.18
CA VAL A 217 -7.98 -14.96 -3.26
C VAL A 217 -8.75 -16.01 -4.06
N ARG A 218 -8.21 -16.52 -5.18
CA ARG A 218 -8.87 -17.58 -5.97
C ARG A 218 -8.95 -18.90 -5.20
N GLU A 219 -7.93 -19.21 -4.41
CA GLU A 219 -7.87 -20.40 -3.55
C GLU A 219 -8.73 -20.27 -2.29
N GLY A 220 -9.20 -19.04 -1.96
CA GLY A 220 -10.02 -18.75 -0.78
C GLY A 220 -9.23 -18.61 0.52
N THR A 221 -7.89 -18.67 0.49
CA THR A 221 -7.02 -18.48 1.67
C THR A 221 -6.84 -17.02 2.06
N LEU A 222 -6.96 -16.10 1.10
CA LEU A 222 -7.05 -14.66 1.32
C LEU A 222 -8.48 -14.19 1.00
N CYS A 223 -9.15 -13.56 1.96
CA CYS A 223 -10.53 -13.09 1.80
C CYS A 223 -10.66 -12.01 0.70
N GLY A 224 -9.66 -11.17 0.59
CA GLY A 224 -9.57 -10.13 -0.41
C GLY A 224 -8.38 -9.22 -0.21
N THR A 225 -8.13 -8.41 -1.20
CA THR A 225 -7.08 -7.39 -1.20
C THR A 225 -7.59 -6.10 -1.81
N VAL A 226 -6.81 -5.04 -1.70
CA VAL A 226 -7.12 -3.74 -2.31
C VAL A 226 -6.04 -3.44 -3.34
N ARG A 227 -6.44 -3.30 -4.61
CA ARG A 227 -5.49 -3.03 -5.71
C ARG A 227 -4.91 -1.63 -5.59
N ASN A 228 -3.59 -1.58 -5.53
CA ASN A 228 -2.79 -0.40 -5.82
C ASN A 228 -2.36 -0.49 -7.28
N ASP A 229 -2.81 0.41 -8.14
CA ASP A 229 -2.60 0.31 -9.60
C ASP A 229 -1.17 0.71 -10.00
N ALA A 230 -0.22 -0.19 -9.78
CA ALA A 230 1.19 0.03 -10.10
C ALA A 230 1.43 0.33 -11.59
N ALA A 231 0.63 -0.26 -12.49
CA ALA A 231 0.73 0.00 -13.92
C ALA A 231 0.26 1.42 -14.25
N GLY A 232 -0.90 1.82 -13.75
CA GLY A 232 -1.43 3.18 -13.92
C GLY A 232 -0.53 4.24 -13.28
N ILE A 233 0.10 3.96 -12.13
CA ILE A 233 1.12 4.84 -11.54
C ILE A 233 2.30 5.00 -12.50
N ALA A 234 2.85 3.90 -13.01
CA ALA A 234 3.99 3.93 -13.93
C ALA A 234 3.67 4.67 -15.24
N GLU A 235 2.49 4.45 -15.82
CA GLU A 235 2.01 5.17 -17.02
C GLU A 235 1.87 6.66 -16.74
N SER A 236 1.22 7.05 -15.63
CA SER A 236 1.06 8.46 -15.24
C SER A 236 2.39 9.15 -14.97
N MET A 237 3.35 8.44 -14.35
CA MET A 237 4.71 8.97 -14.16
C MET A 237 5.43 9.19 -15.49
N LEU A 238 5.29 8.27 -16.43
CA LEU A 238 5.90 8.39 -17.76
C LEU A 238 5.30 9.56 -18.53
N ASP A 239 3.97 9.67 -18.57
CA ASP A 239 3.29 10.74 -19.26
C ASP A 239 3.67 12.12 -18.69
N LEU A 240 3.71 12.22 -17.36
CA LEU A 240 4.14 13.44 -16.68
C LEU A 240 5.61 13.77 -16.98
N ALA A 241 6.51 12.77 -16.94
CA ALA A 241 7.93 12.98 -17.25
C ALA A 241 8.14 13.46 -18.69
N LEU A 242 7.41 12.91 -19.66
CA LEU A 242 7.48 13.30 -21.07
C LEU A 242 6.92 14.72 -21.27
N THR A 243 5.84 15.08 -20.62
CA THR A 243 5.27 16.43 -20.66
C THR A 243 6.28 17.46 -20.15
N LEU A 244 6.95 17.16 -19.01
CA LEU A 244 7.95 18.04 -18.41
C LEU A 244 9.22 18.17 -19.28
N GLU A 245 9.71 17.07 -19.86
CA GLU A 245 10.87 17.07 -20.75
C GLU A 245 10.62 17.89 -22.04
N ASN A 246 9.40 17.84 -22.57
CA ASN A 246 8.98 18.67 -23.70
C ASN A 246 8.83 20.17 -23.37
N GLY A 247 8.92 20.56 -22.10
CA GLY A 247 8.69 21.93 -21.64
C GLY A 247 7.20 22.35 -21.71
N GLU A 248 6.30 21.39 -21.70
CA GLU A 248 4.84 21.61 -21.69
C GLU A 248 4.34 21.77 -20.25
N ASP A 249 3.25 22.53 -20.05
CA ASP A 249 2.60 22.62 -18.74
C ASP A 249 1.74 21.35 -18.50
N PRO A 250 2.05 20.55 -17.45
CA PRO A 250 1.24 19.39 -17.15
C PRO A 250 -0.24 19.67 -16.90
N ALA A 251 -0.58 20.89 -16.44
CA ALA A 251 -1.97 21.29 -16.23
C ALA A 251 -2.80 21.36 -17.51
N ASP A 252 -2.17 21.51 -18.68
CA ASP A 252 -2.85 21.58 -19.97
C ASP A 252 -3.29 20.20 -20.49
N SER A 253 -2.59 19.13 -20.08
CA SER A 253 -2.77 17.79 -20.65
C SER A 253 -3.12 16.70 -19.62
N LEU A 254 -2.80 16.92 -18.34
CA LEU A 254 -2.98 15.94 -17.28
C LEU A 254 -3.98 16.43 -16.23
N ASN A 255 -4.71 15.49 -15.62
CA ASN A 255 -5.68 15.82 -14.56
C ASN A 255 -4.97 15.96 -13.22
N LEU A 256 -4.47 17.15 -12.91
CA LEU A 256 -3.79 17.44 -11.65
C LEU A 256 -4.77 17.94 -10.59
N THR A 257 -4.71 17.35 -9.40
CA THR A 257 -5.32 17.92 -8.19
C THR A 257 -4.35 18.93 -7.59
N ASP A 258 -4.84 20.14 -7.25
CA ASP A 258 -4.04 21.25 -6.70
C ASP A 258 -2.79 21.59 -7.53
N GLY A 259 -2.80 21.26 -8.83
CA GLY A 259 -1.68 21.46 -9.74
C GLY A 259 -0.42 20.61 -9.40
N LYS A 260 -0.52 19.62 -8.51
CA LYS A 260 0.61 18.87 -7.97
C LYS A 260 0.44 17.36 -7.98
N TYR A 261 -0.79 16.86 -7.87
CA TYR A 261 -1.06 15.45 -7.61
C TYR A 261 -1.76 14.79 -8.78
N ILE A 262 -1.29 13.61 -9.17
CA ILE A 262 -2.05 12.64 -9.97
C ILE A 262 -2.45 11.51 -9.04
N TRP A 263 -3.76 11.46 -8.72
CA TRP A 263 -4.32 10.44 -7.85
C TRP A 263 -4.93 9.30 -8.65
N LEU A 264 -4.50 8.08 -8.37
CA LEU A 264 -5.10 6.87 -8.90
C LEU A 264 -6.01 6.24 -7.83
N PRO A 265 -7.22 5.78 -8.21
CA PRO A 265 -8.13 5.20 -7.24
C PRO A 265 -7.67 3.80 -6.85
N TYR A 266 -7.83 3.46 -5.58
CA TYR A 266 -7.78 2.07 -5.14
C TYR A 266 -9.00 1.29 -5.60
N GLN A 267 -8.89 -0.03 -5.72
CA GLN A 267 -9.98 -0.91 -6.11
C GLN A 267 -10.04 -2.13 -5.19
N ARG A 268 -11.23 -2.47 -4.71
CA ARG A 268 -11.48 -3.69 -3.97
C ARG A 268 -11.35 -4.91 -4.89
N VAL A 269 -10.69 -5.96 -4.40
CA VAL A 269 -10.53 -7.23 -5.12
C VAL A 269 -10.84 -8.39 -4.18
N THR A 270 -11.98 -9.03 -4.40
CA THR A 270 -12.39 -10.28 -3.79
C THR A 270 -12.61 -11.34 -4.88
N LEU A 271 -12.93 -12.57 -4.52
CA LEU A 271 -13.26 -13.60 -5.51
C LEU A 271 -14.35 -13.14 -6.47
N ARG A 272 -15.36 -12.45 -5.94
CA ARG A 272 -16.49 -11.91 -6.74
C ARG A 272 -16.03 -10.92 -7.82
N GLU A 273 -15.14 -10.00 -7.49
CA GLU A 273 -14.61 -9.02 -8.45
C GLU A 273 -13.70 -9.73 -9.49
N LEU A 274 -12.92 -10.74 -9.06
CA LEU A 274 -12.08 -11.52 -9.99
C LEU A 274 -12.92 -12.30 -10.99
N GLU A 275 -14.01 -12.93 -10.56
CA GLU A 275 -14.94 -13.67 -11.44
C GLU A 275 -15.69 -12.72 -12.38
N ALA A 276 -16.13 -11.56 -11.89
CA ALA A 276 -16.80 -10.55 -12.71
C ALA A 276 -15.85 -9.91 -13.75
N GLY A 277 -14.56 -9.79 -13.46
CA GLY A 277 -13.52 -9.26 -14.36
C GLY A 277 -13.08 -10.25 -15.44
N SER A 278 -13.11 -11.55 -15.17
CA SER A 278 -12.74 -12.60 -16.13
C SER A 278 -13.72 -12.76 -17.31
N GLY A 279 -14.86 -12.07 -17.28
CA GLY A 279 -15.80 -11.99 -18.40
C GLY A 279 -15.54 -10.85 -19.40
N LYS A 280 -14.48 -10.06 -19.22
CA LYS A 280 -14.07 -8.96 -20.11
C LYS A 280 -12.60 -9.13 -20.49
N VAL A 281 -12.31 -10.05 -21.41
CA VAL A 281 -11.10 -10.10 -22.21
C VAL A 281 -11.49 -9.85 -23.65
#